data_78a223ff2077447d0ad71d38928d318a
#
_entry.id   78a223ff2077447d0ad71d38928d318a
#
_cell.length_a   1.000
_cell.length_b   1.000
_cell.length_c   1.000
_cell.angle_alpha   90.00
_cell.angle_beta   90.00
_cell.angle_gamma   90.00
#
_symmetry.space_group_name_H-M   'P 1'
#
loop_
_entity.id
_entity.type
_entity.pdbx_description
1 polymer ?
#
loop_
_entity_poly.entity_id
_entity_poly.type
_entity_poly.pdbx_seq_one_letter_code
_entity_poly.pdbx_strand_id
1 'polypeptide(L)'
;MSQDQDKLPDNVSCINAEAVPFTLISTLGFHCDVWRSIGKIVTAERSSALDCVVKIGSQRCTRAQVRVLAKEHRILKQALGELVPAATFIATHIDREPRALVLAQACAPWFDLGNPTNESESLPMLARQPRLRQQLRDFTQAARHWLDDKRMLIDLVGAENLVLDRNGGVRYVDSFHVFFYLDTLDVIDQVDDEFLLRIEQSVERLGYLEWLLVQSSSLTCARKS
;
A
#
# COMPACT_ATOMS: atom_id res chain seq x y z
N MET A 1 13.97 -4.47 -27.28
CA MET A 1 13.48 -4.35 -25.89
C MET A 1 14.31 -5.30 -25.05
N SER A 2 15.08 -4.75 -24.14
CA SER A 2 16.15 -5.47 -23.41
C SER A 2 15.56 -6.50 -22.45
N GLN A 3 16.09 -7.72 -22.47
CA GLN A 3 15.74 -8.81 -21.54
C GLN A 3 16.16 -8.53 -20.06
N ASP A 4 16.78 -7.38 -19.80
CA ASP A 4 17.27 -6.99 -18.47
C ASP A 4 16.21 -6.39 -17.54
N GLN A 5 15.00 -6.11 -18.03
CA GLN A 5 13.93 -5.51 -17.19
C GLN A 5 13.20 -6.50 -16.28
N ASP A 6 13.42 -7.80 -16.45
CA ASP A 6 12.70 -8.86 -15.72
C ASP A 6 13.51 -9.48 -14.57
N LYS A 7 14.62 -8.86 -14.17
CA LYS A 7 15.43 -9.37 -13.05
C LYS A 7 15.59 -8.32 -11.95
N LEU A 8 15.50 -8.77 -10.70
CA LEU A 8 15.99 -7.96 -9.59
C LEU A 8 17.46 -7.58 -9.83
N PRO A 9 17.91 -6.39 -9.38
CA PRO A 9 19.32 -6.03 -9.44
C PRO A 9 20.19 -7.13 -8.82
N ASP A 10 21.20 -7.60 -9.55
CA ASP A 10 22.08 -8.70 -9.12
C ASP A 10 22.89 -8.38 -7.86
N ASN A 11 22.91 -7.11 -7.46
CA ASN A 11 23.68 -6.57 -6.34
C ASN A 11 22.86 -6.34 -5.06
N VAL A 12 21.67 -6.92 -4.96
CA VAL A 12 20.89 -6.91 -3.72
C VAL A 12 21.49 -7.89 -2.74
N SER A 13 22.18 -7.39 -1.72
CA SER A 13 23.02 -8.21 -0.81
C SER A 13 22.25 -9.24 0.04
N CYS A 14 20.93 -9.16 0.11
CA CYS A 14 20.09 -10.05 0.93
C CYS A 14 19.26 -11.06 0.14
N ILE A 15 19.27 -11.00 -1.19
CA ILE A 15 18.48 -11.89 -2.06
C ILE A 15 19.40 -12.49 -3.13
N ASN A 16 19.35 -13.80 -3.26
CA ASN A 16 19.96 -14.47 -4.42
C ASN A 16 18.96 -14.38 -5.59
N ALA A 17 19.10 -13.33 -6.42
CA ALA A 17 18.23 -13.06 -7.54
C ALA A 17 18.29 -14.14 -8.65
N GLU A 18 19.38 -14.93 -8.70
CA GLU A 18 19.51 -16.05 -9.66
C GLU A 18 18.61 -17.24 -9.27
N ALA A 19 18.32 -17.39 -7.99
CA ALA A 19 17.57 -18.55 -7.48
C ALA A 19 16.04 -18.34 -7.51
N VAL A 20 15.55 -17.10 -7.63
CA VAL A 20 14.11 -16.78 -7.59
C VAL A 20 13.78 -15.83 -8.74
N PRO A 21 12.95 -16.24 -9.68
CA PRO A 21 12.53 -15.36 -10.78
C PRO A 21 11.62 -14.25 -10.25
N PHE A 22 11.90 -13.01 -10.65
CA PHE A 22 11.11 -11.85 -10.36
C PHE A 22 10.73 -11.12 -11.64
N THR A 23 9.52 -10.61 -11.71
CA THR A 23 9.04 -9.77 -12.81
C THR A 23 8.76 -8.37 -12.28
N LEU A 24 9.31 -7.36 -12.93
CA LEU A 24 9.00 -5.97 -12.61
C LEU A 24 7.54 -5.68 -12.98
N ILE A 25 6.75 -5.26 -12.01
CA ILE A 25 5.32 -5.01 -12.20
C ILE A 25 4.96 -3.52 -12.13
N SER A 26 5.79 -2.69 -11.49
CA SER A 26 5.57 -1.24 -11.44
C SER A 26 6.86 -0.49 -11.14
N THR A 27 7.06 0.61 -11.86
CA THR A 27 8.04 1.68 -11.58
C THR A 27 7.34 3.01 -11.34
N LEU A 28 6.01 3.02 -11.30
CA LEU A 28 5.20 4.23 -11.14
C LEU A 28 5.10 4.69 -9.69
N GLY A 29 5.57 3.87 -8.75
CA GLY A 29 5.60 4.23 -7.33
C GLY A 29 6.59 5.36 -7.07
N PHE A 30 6.16 6.41 -6.36
CA PHE A 30 7.03 7.54 -6.00
C PHE A 30 8.24 7.10 -5.15
N HIS A 31 8.06 6.07 -4.33
CA HIS A 31 9.04 5.65 -3.33
C HIS A 31 9.77 4.35 -3.65
N CYS A 32 9.29 3.54 -4.59
CA CYS A 32 9.89 2.23 -4.83
C CYS A 32 9.54 1.64 -6.19
N ASP A 33 10.43 0.78 -6.68
CA ASP A 33 10.13 -0.19 -7.73
C ASP A 33 9.49 -1.43 -7.12
N VAL A 34 8.55 -2.02 -7.83
CA VAL A 34 7.75 -3.16 -7.36
C VAL A 34 7.95 -4.36 -8.28
N TRP A 35 8.41 -5.44 -7.69
CA TRP A 35 8.68 -6.71 -8.34
C TRP A 35 7.77 -7.79 -7.79
N ARG A 36 7.36 -8.75 -8.60
CA ARG A 36 6.58 -9.91 -8.16
C ARG A 36 7.31 -11.19 -8.49
N SER A 37 7.33 -12.12 -7.54
CA SER A 37 7.77 -13.49 -7.76
C SER A 37 6.60 -14.44 -7.58
N ILE A 38 6.41 -15.29 -8.58
CA ILE A 38 5.50 -16.43 -8.51
C ILE A 38 6.37 -17.67 -8.64
N GLY A 39 6.51 -18.42 -7.56
CA GLY A 39 7.38 -19.58 -7.53
C GLY A 39 6.88 -20.66 -6.57
N LYS A 40 7.72 -21.65 -6.36
CA LYS A 40 7.51 -22.70 -5.36
C LYS A 40 8.72 -22.72 -4.43
N ILE A 41 8.47 -22.69 -3.13
CA ILE A 41 9.47 -23.04 -2.13
C ILE A 41 9.36 -24.56 -1.93
N VAL A 42 10.42 -25.26 -2.29
CA VAL A 42 10.52 -26.70 -2.08
C VAL A 42 11.50 -26.94 -0.94
N THR A 43 11.01 -27.48 0.17
CA THR A 43 11.82 -28.02 1.25
C THR A 43 11.78 -29.54 1.21
N ALA A 44 12.62 -30.24 1.98
CA ALA A 44 12.62 -31.69 2.04
C ALA A 44 11.25 -32.29 2.44
N GLU A 45 10.42 -31.51 3.14
CA GLU A 45 9.14 -31.98 3.70
C GLU A 45 7.89 -31.34 3.04
N ARG A 46 8.05 -30.19 2.37
CA ARG A 46 6.91 -29.42 1.84
C ARG A 46 7.26 -28.70 0.54
N SER A 47 6.26 -28.63 -0.34
CA SER A 47 6.23 -27.67 -1.45
C SER A 47 5.11 -26.68 -1.18
N SER A 48 5.45 -25.41 -1.08
CA SER A 48 4.48 -24.32 -0.91
C SER A 48 4.63 -23.30 -2.04
N ALA A 49 3.51 -22.77 -2.50
CA ALA A 49 3.54 -21.68 -3.46
C ALA A 49 4.13 -20.42 -2.80
N LEU A 50 5.05 -19.77 -3.49
CA LEU A 50 5.54 -18.46 -3.14
C LEU A 50 4.87 -17.45 -4.08
N ASP A 51 4.05 -16.57 -3.54
CA ASP A 51 3.52 -15.42 -4.27
C ASP A 51 3.80 -14.19 -3.41
N CYS A 52 4.89 -13.51 -3.73
CA CYS A 52 5.34 -12.36 -2.97
C CYS A 52 5.68 -11.18 -3.88
N VAL A 53 5.57 -10.01 -3.29
CA VAL A 53 6.00 -8.75 -3.88
C VAL A 53 7.26 -8.30 -3.17
N VAL A 54 8.26 -7.90 -3.95
CA VAL A 54 9.47 -7.23 -3.48
C VAL A 54 9.38 -5.78 -3.88
N LYS A 55 9.47 -4.89 -2.91
CA LYS A 55 9.54 -3.45 -3.14
C LYS A 55 10.91 -2.95 -2.75
N ILE A 56 11.55 -2.25 -3.67
CA ILE A 56 12.89 -1.69 -3.45
C ILE A 56 12.77 -0.18 -3.37
N GLY A 57 13.11 0.39 -2.22
CA GLY A 57 13.07 1.84 -2.03
C GLY A 57 14.01 2.56 -2.99
N SER A 58 13.52 3.60 -3.67
CA SER A 58 14.28 4.41 -4.62
C SER A 58 15.33 5.30 -3.95
N GLN A 59 15.13 5.66 -2.69
CA GLN A 59 15.99 6.56 -1.94
C GLN A 59 16.89 5.81 -0.94
N ARG A 60 18.00 6.47 -0.55
CA ARG A 60 18.84 5.99 0.56
C ARG A 60 18.01 5.85 1.82
N CYS A 61 18.16 4.69 2.49
CA CYS A 61 17.39 4.39 3.69
C CYS A 61 18.27 3.72 4.74
N THR A 62 18.48 4.39 5.85
CA THR A 62 19.26 3.86 6.97
C THR A 62 18.49 2.78 7.74
N ARG A 63 19.18 1.98 8.54
CA ARG A 63 18.52 0.99 9.43
C ARG A 63 17.51 1.62 10.38
N ALA A 64 17.74 2.85 10.82
CA ALA A 64 16.81 3.56 11.69
C ALA A 64 15.51 3.90 10.93
N GLN A 65 15.63 4.40 9.72
CA GLN A 65 14.48 4.68 8.85
C GLN A 65 13.70 3.41 8.49
N VAL A 66 14.39 2.29 8.18
CA VAL A 66 13.71 0.99 7.96
C VAL A 66 12.90 0.56 9.18
N ARG A 67 13.40 0.81 10.41
CA ARG A 67 12.63 0.53 11.64
C ARG A 67 11.38 1.41 11.76
N VAL A 68 11.45 2.67 11.29
CA VAL A 68 10.28 3.56 11.25
C VAL A 68 9.24 3.00 10.29
N LEU A 69 9.62 2.66 9.05
CA LEU A 69 8.72 2.05 8.07
C LEU A 69 8.06 0.77 8.61
N ALA A 70 8.85 -0.10 9.25
CA ALA A 70 8.31 -1.31 9.87
C ALA A 70 7.36 -1.02 11.04
N LYS A 71 7.59 0.05 11.80
CA LYS A 71 6.69 0.50 12.88
C LYS A 71 5.38 1.02 12.30
N GLU A 72 5.43 1.84 11.27
CA GLU A 72 4.25 2.37 10.58
C GLU A 72 3.38 1.24 10.02
N HIS A 73 3.99 0.30 9.31
CA HIS A 73 3.28 -0.87 8.81
C HIS A 73 2.65 -1.70 9.94
N ARG A 74 3.32 -1.82 11.09
CA ARG A 74 2.75 -2.51 12.26
C ARG A 74 1.52 -1.79 12.80
N ILE A 75 1.52 -0.46 12.85
CA ILE A 75 0.36 0.35 13.23
C ILE A 75 -0.81 0.07 12.30
N LEU A 76 -0.57 0.11 10.98
CA LEU A 76 -1.58 -0.23 9.97
C LEU A 76 -2.12 -1.65 10.16
N LYS A 77 -1.22 -2.63 10.27
CA LYS A 77 -1.59 -4.05 10.38
C LYS A 77 -2.38 -4.36 11.65
N GLN A 78 -2.03 -3.72 12.76
CA GLN A 78 -2.75 -3.89 14.04
C GLN A 78 -4.17 -3.31 13.98
N ALA A 79 -4.36 -2.17 13.32
CA ALA A 79 -5.67 -1.53 13.23
C ALA A 79 -6.55 -2.13 12.14
N LEU A 80 -5.97 -2.50 10.99
CA LEU A 80 -6.70 -2.86 9.77
C LEU A 80 -6.66 -4.37 9.45
N GLY A 81 -5.90 -5.16 10.20
CA GLY A 81 -5.88 -6.61 10.05
C GLY A 81 -5.60 -7.07 8.61
N GLU A 82 -6.54 -7.82 8.05
CA GLU A 82 -6.43 -8.39 6.70
C GLU A 82 -6.45 -7.36 5.56
N LEU A 83 -6.86 -6.13 5.81
CA LEU A 83 -6.84 -5.07 4.80
C LEU A 83 -5.40 -4.68 4.41
N VAL A 84 -4.44 -4.95 5.27
CA VAL A 84 -3.02 -4.68 5.01
C VAL A 84 -2.29 -6.00 4.77
N PRO A 85 -1.63 -6.21 3.62
CA PRO A 85 -0.83 -7.40 3.38
C PRO A 85 0.27 -7.58 4.44
N ALA A 86 0.60 -8.81 4.78
CA ALA A 86 1.75 -9.08 5.63
C ALA A 86 3.04 -8.64 4.92
N ALA A 87 3.96 -8.00 5.64
CA ALA A 87 5.21 -7.53 5.08
C ALA A 87 6.37 -7.63 6.07
N THR A 88 7.57 -7.83 5.52
CA THR A 88 8.85 -7.84 6.23
C THR A 88 9.75 -6.77 5.66
N PHE A 89 10.30 -5.92 6.53
CA PHE A 89 11.16 -4.80 6.17
C PHE A 89 12.63 -5.17 6.43
N ILE A 90 13.47 -4.99 5.43
CA ILE A 90 14.87 -5.39 5.43
C ILE A 90 15.75 -4.18 5.10
N ALA A 91 16.73 -3.90 5.96
CA ALA A 91 17.80 -2.96 5.64
C ALA A 91 18.87 -3.69 4.84
N THR A 92 19.12 -3.27 3.63
CA THR A 92 20.05 -3.88 2.69
C THR A 92 20.96 -2.85 2.02
N HIS A 93 21.83 -3.28 1.14
CA HIS A 93 22.61 -2.41 0.25
C HIS A 93 22.34 -2.82 -1.20
N ILE A 94 22.15 -1.83 -2.05
CA ILE A 94 22.06 -1.97 -3.49
C ILE A 94 23.05 -0.98 -4.09
N ASP A 95 23.98 -1.43 -4.92
CA ASP A 95 25.08 -0.62 -5.44
C ASP A 95 25.90 0.09 -4.35
N ARG A 96 26.12 -0.61 -3.21
CA ARG A 96 26.78 -0.09 -1.99
C ARG A 96 26.01 1.01 -1.25
N GLU A 97 24.83 1.39 -1.73
CA GLU A 97 23.95 2.38 -1.10
C GLU A 97 22.98 1.68 -0.12
N PRO A 98 22.81 2.21 1.10
CA PRO A 98 21.84 1.67 2.03
C PRO A 98 20.42 1.90 1.50
N ARG A 99 19.63 0.83 1.40
CA ARG A 99 18.26 0.83 0.87
C ARG A 99 17.32 0.06 1.80
N ALA A 100 16.04 0.39 1.72
CA ALA A 100 14.99 -0.44 2.27
C ALA A 100 14.48 -1.41 1.21
N LEU A 101 14.31 -2.68 1.61
CA LEU A 101 13.64 -3.70 0.83
C LEU A 101 12.47 -4.23 1.64
N VAL A 102 11.30 -4.36 1.00
CA VAL A 102 10.09 -4.89 1.61
C VAL A 102 9.67 -6.15 0.88
N LEU A 103 9.57 -7.25 1.62
CA LEU A 103 8.94 -8.47 1.15
C LEU A 103 7.49 -8.45 1.65
N ALA A 104 6.53 -8.41 0.75
CA ALA A 104 5.12 -8.38 1.08
C ALA A 104 4.35 -9.55 0.47
N GLN A 105 3.28 -9.95 1.13
CA GLN A 105 2.31 -10.87 0.54
C GLN A 105 1.72 -10.26 -0.73
N ALA A 106 1.72 -11.00 -1.83
CA ALA A 106 1.11 -10.55 -3.05
C ALA A 106 -0.41 -10.45 -2.89
N CYS A 107 -0.97 -9.41 -3.44
CA CYS A 107 -2.38 -9.29 -3.75
C CYS A 107 -2.55 -9.15 -5.27
N ALA A 108 -3.75 -9.36 -5.76
CA ALA A 108 -4.07 -9.23 -7.17
C ALA A 108 -5.02 -8.04 -7.36
N PRO A 109 -4.50 -6.80 -7.33
CA PRO A 109 -5.32 -5.61 -7.51
C PRO A 109 -5.96 -5.63 -8.90
N TRP A 110 -7.20 -5.20 -8.97
CA TRP A 110 -7.92 -5.09 -10.23
C TRP A 110 -8.74 -3.81 -10.35
N PHE A 111 -8.91 -3.08 -9.23
CA PHE A 111 -9.72 -1.87 -9.20
C PHE A 111 -9.20 -0.92 -8.13
N ASP A 112 -8.93 0.32 -8.50
CA ASP A 112 -8.50 1.38 -7.58
C ASP A 112 -9.74 2.04 -6.95
N LEU A 113 -10.01 1.69 -5.70
CA LEU A 113 -11.14 2.21 -4.92
C LEU A 113 -10.88 3.65 -4.43
N GLY A 114 -9.62 4.01 -4.26
CA GLY A 114 -9.19 5.33 -3.81
C GLY A 114 -9.28 6.42 -4.89
N ASN A 115 -9.51 6.03 -6.15
CA ASN A 115 -9.55 6.95 -7.27
C ASN A 115 -10.98 7.50 -7.50
N PRO A 116 -11.21 8.83 -7.35
CA PRO A 116 -12.54 9.42 -7.55
C PRO A 116 -13.10 9.25 -8.96
N THR A 117 -12.26 9.07 -9.98
CA THR A 117 -12.72 8.85 -11.35
C THR A 117 -13.50 7.53 -11.51
N ASN A 118 -13.32 6.59 -10.58
CA ASN A 118 -14.00 5.29 -10.56
C ASN A 118 -15.33 5.32 -9.76
N GLU A 119 -15.86 6.49 -9.43
CA GLU A 119 -17.09 6.67 -8.64
C GLU A 119 -18.28 5.88 -9.18
N SER A 120 -18.53 5.99 -10.50
CA SER A 120 -19.67 5.35 -11.15
C SER A 120 -19.69 3.82 -11.02
N GLU A 121 -18.52 3.21 -10.84
CA GLU A 121 -18.34 1.77 -10.65
C GLU A 121 -18.28 1.40 -9.17
N SER A 122 -17.65 2.26 -8.35
CA SER A 122 -17.48 2.07 -6.91
C SER A 122 -18.81 2.01 -6.17
N LEU A 123 -19.72 2.94 -6.45
CA LEU A 123 -21.00 3.06 -5.76
C LEU A 123 -21.88 1.80 -5.89
N PRO A 124 -22.19 1.30 -7.11
CA PRO A 124 -23.01 0.10 -7.24
C PRO A 124 -22.32 -1.15 -6.69
N MET A 125 -20.99 -1.21 -6.73
CA MET A 125 -20.22 -2.30 -6.18
C MET A 125 -20.35 -2.36 -4.65
N LEU A 126 -20.10 -1.25 -3.97
CA LEU A 126 -20.27 -1.12 -2.53
C LEU A 126 -21.70 -1.34 -2.07
N ALA A 127 -22.70 -0.84 -2.84
CA ALA A 127 -24.11 -1.06 -2.53
C ALA A 127 -24.52 -2.53 -2.56
N ARG A 128 -23.92 -3.33 -3.48
CA ARG A 128 -24.21 -4.76 -3.64
C ARG A 128 -23.43 -5.66 -2.70
N GLN A 129 -22.28 -5.22 -2.19
CA GLN A 129 -21.35 -6.06 -1.43
C GLN A 129 -21.18 -5.54 0.01
N PRO A 130 -21.99 -6.00 0.98
CA PRO A 130 -21.94 -5.55 2.38
C PRO A 130 -20.56 -5.73 3.01
N ARG A 131 -19.84 -6.80 2.65
CA ARG A 131 -18.48 -7.06 3.14
C ARG A 131 -17.49 -5.97 2.72
N LEU A 132 -17.47 -5.57 1.45
CA LEU A 132 -16.61 -4.50 0.97
C LEU A 132 -16.94 -3.18 1.65
N ARG A 133 -18.23 -2.87 1.81
CA ARG A 133 -18.67 -1.68 2.50
C ARG A 133 -18.25 -1.67 3.97
N GLN A 134 -18.26 -2.83 4.64
CA GLN A 134 -17.77 -2.93 6.01
C GLN A 134 -16.25 -2.73 6.07
N GLN A 135 -15.50 -3.36 5.19
CA GLN A 135 -14.05 -3.19 5.12
C GLN A 135 -13.64 -1.74 4.83
N LEU A 136 -14.35 -1.06 3.91
CA LEU A 136 -14.10 0.36 3.66
C LEU A 136 -14.44 1.21 4.89
N ARG A 137 -15.50 0.88 5.63
CA ARG A 137 -15.85 1.57 6.87
C ARG A 137 -14.76 1.39 7.93
N ASP A 138 -14.27 0.17 8.13
CA ASP A 138 -13.20 -0.12 9.09
C ASP A 138 -11.93 0.68 8.72
N PHE A 139 -11.62 0.77 7.42
CA PHE A 139 -10.51 1.56 6.92
C PHE A 139 -10.69 3.06 7.20
N THR A 140 -11.81 3.64 6.80
CA THR A 140 -12.06 5.08 6.96
C THR A 140 -12.15 5.49 8.44
N GLN A 141 -12.72 4.65 9.30
CA GLN A 141 -12.76 4.90 10.74
C GLN A 141 -11.35 4.91 11.36
N ALA A 142 -10.49 3.97 10.98
CA ALA A 142 -9.10 3.96 11.44
C ALA A 142 -8.33 5.17 10.92
N ALA A 143 -8.47 5.51 9.63
CA ALA A 143 -7.84 6.67 9.01
C ALA A 143 -8.26 7.98 9.69
N ARG A 144 -9.55 8.14 9.98
CA ARG A 144 -10.10 9.31 10.68
C ARG A 144 -9.58 9.39 12.13
N HIS A 145 -9.55 8.27 12.86
CA HIS A 145 -8.98 8.22 14.20
C HIS A 145 -7.51 8.64 14.23
N TRP A 146 -6.69 8.18 13.26
CA TRP A 146 -5.30 8.61 13.18
C TRP A 146 -5.18 10.11 12.88
N LEU A 147 -6.01 10.63 11.99
CA LEU A 147 -5.99 12.05 11.64
C LEU A 147 -6.38 12.93 12.83
N ASP A 148 -7.52 12.63 13.46
CA ASP A 148 -8.13 13.49 14.48
C ASP A 148 -7.42 13.37 15.84
N ASP A 149 -7.04 12.15 16.25
CA ASP A 149 -6.50 11.90 17.58
C ASP A 149 -4.97 11.81 17.63
N LYS A 150 -4.32 11.54 16.48
CA LYS A 150 -2.86 11.33 16.40
C LYS A 150 -2.16 12.32 15.48
N ARG A 151 -2.89 13.19 14.80
CA ARG A 151 -2.36 14.08 13.76
C ARG A 151 -1.51 13.33 12.72
N MET A 152 -1.91 12.10 12.42
CA MET A 152 -1.29 11.22 11.43
C MET A 152 -2.29 11.02 10.28
N LEU A 153 -1.97 11.51 9.11
CA LEU A 153 -2.78 11.31 7.90
C LEU A 153 -2.19 10.14 7.10
N ILE A 154 -3.04 9.17 6.77
CA ILE A 154 -2.63 8.07 5.89
C ILE A 154 -2.42 8.57 4.45
N ASP A 155 -1.35 8.12 3.79
CA ASP A 155 -1.09 8.48 2.39
C ASP A 155 -2.05 7.73 1.44
N LEU A 156 -2.92 8.49 0.79
CA LEU A 156 -3.88 8.00 -0.19
C LEU A 156 -3.57 8.46 -1.62
N VAL A 157 -2.47 9.19 -1.83
CA VAL A 157 -2.18 9.83 -3.13
C VAL A 157 -1.62 8.86 -4.15
N GLY A 158 -0.90 7.84 -3.72
CA GLY A 158 -0.34 6.84 -4.63
C GLY A 158 -1.42 6.20 -5.51
N ALA A 159 -1.08 5.96 -6.76
CA ALA A 159 -1.91 5.13 -7.62
C ALA A 159 -2.02 3.73 -7.00
N GLU A 160 -3.25 3.23 -6.89
CA GLU A 160 -3.53 1.90 -6.38
C GLU A 160 -3.12 1.67 -4.91
N ASN A 161 -3.07 2.72 -4.06
CA ASN A 161 -2.80 2.52 -2.63
C ASN A 161 -3.95 1.80 -1.92
N LEU A 162 -5.20 2.07 -2.31
CA LEU A 162 -6.38 1.41 -1.77
C LEU A 162 -7.16 0.72 -2.88
N VAL A 163 -7.05 -0.58 -2.96
CA VAL A 163 -7.56 -1.37 -4.08
C VAL A 163 -8.55 -2.45 -3.65
N LEU A 164 -9.32 -2.94 -4.62
CA LEU A 164 -9.98 -4.23 -4.50
C LEU A 164 -9.08 -5.31 -5.08
N ASP A 165 -8.89 -6.38 -4.32
CA ASP A 165 -8.19 -7.55 -4.83
C ASP A 165 -9.19 -8.52 -5.50
N ARG A 166 -8.70 -9.37 -6.40
CA ARG A 166 -9.54 -10.35 -7.11
C ARG A 166 -10.22 -11.37 -6.19
N ASN A 167 -9.76 -11.49 -4.94
CA ASN A 167 -10.40 -12.32 -3.92
C ASN A 167 -11.55 -11.58 -3.21
N GLY A 168 -11.93 -10.41 -3.70
CA GLY A 168 -13.09 -9.66 -3.23
C GLY A 168 -12.87 -8.98 -1.88
N GLY A 169 -11.66 -8.48 -1.62
CA GLY A 169 -11.35 -7.74 -0.40
C GLY A 169 -10.73 -6.37 -0.70
N VAL A 170 -10.96 -5.41 0.21
CA VAL A 170 -10.24 -4.14 0.21
C VAL A 170 -8.82 -4.39 0.69
N ARG A 171 -7.82 -3.81 0.03
CA ARG A 171 -6.40 -3.86 0.41
C ARG A 171 -5.77 -2.48 0.35
N TYR A 172 -5.05 -2.13 1.40
CA TYR A 172 -4.13 -1.02 1.40
C TYR A 172 -2.74 -1.57 1.16
N VAL A 173 -2.15 -1.24 0.01
CA VAL A 173 -0.96 -1.95 -0.48
C VAL A 173 0.33 -1.16 -0.35
N ASP A 174 0.30 0.10 0.07
CA ASP A 174 1.52 0.86 0.27
C ASP A 174 2.33 0.36 1.49
N SER A 175 3.64 0.56 1.42
CA SER A 175 4.59 0.09 2.43
C SER A 175 5.66 1.13 2.79
N PHE A 176 5.72 2.26 2.06
CA PHE A 176 6.72 3.30 2.28
C PHE A 176 6.05 4.61 2.63
N HIS A 177 6.48 5.23 3.74
CA HIS A 177 5.99 6.55 4.16
C HIS A 177 4.45 6.65 4.17
N VAL A 178 3.83 5.64 4.77
CA VAL A 178 2.37 5.46 4.75
C VAL A 178 1.61 6.49 5.57
N PHE A 179 2.30 7.31 6.37
CA PHE A 179 1.72 8.39 7.14
C PHE A 179 2.44 9.72 6.93
N PHE A 180 1.67 10.79 6.80
CA PHE A 180 2.11 12.15 7.01
C PHE A 180 1.90 12.51 8.48
N TYR A 181 2.96 12.93 9.16
CA TYR A 181 2.93 13.39 10.55
C TYR A 181 2.70 14.90 10.57
N LEU A 182 1.46 15.33 10.80
CA LEU A 182 1.09 16.75 10.69
C LEU A 182 1.77 17.65 11.74
N ASP A 183 2.14 17.07 12.91
CA ASP A 183 2.90 17.80 13.93
C ASP A 183 4.27 18.24 13.44
N THR A 184 4.85 17.58 12.44
CA THR A 184 6.13 17.98 11.87
C THR A 184 6.03 19.28 11.09
N LEU A 185 4.85 19.61 10.54
CA LEU A 185 4.60 20.87 9.84
C LEU A 185 4.71 22.08 10.79
N ASP A 186 4.43 21.88 12.06
CA ASP A 186 4.48 22.95 13.07
C ASP A 186 5.93 23.35 13.42
N VAL A 187 6.94 22.54 13.03
CA VAL A 187 8.35 22.73 13.37
C VAL A 187 9.28 22.91 12.16
N ILE A 188 8.75 22.80 10.95
CA ILE A 188 9.52 22.96 9.70
C ILE A 188 9.23 24.35 9.12
N ASP A 189 10.27 25.21 9.02
CA ASP A 189 10.13 26.57 8.49
C ASP A 189 9.78 26.64 6.99
N GLN A 190 10.17 25.62 6.22
CA GLN A 190 9.89 25.54 4.78
C GLN A 190 9.47 24.13 4.44
N VAL A 191 8.21 23.99 4.08
CA VAL A 191 7.63 22.71 3.61
C VAL A 191 7.56 22.76 2.09
N ASP A 192 7.92 21.66 1.44
CA ASP A 192 7.83 21.49 0.01
C ASP A 192 6.35 21.54 -0.46
N ASP A 193 6.09 22.32 -1.50
CA ASP A 193 4.74 22.48 -2.07
C ASP A 193 4.15 21.14 -2.55
N GLU A 194 4.98 20.25 -3.10
CA GLU A 194 4.56 18.90 -3.51
C GLU A 194 4.11 18.06 -2.30
N PHE A 195 4.82 18.18 -1.18
CA PHE A 195 4.44 17.49 0.06
C PHE A 195 3.11 18.00 0.61
N LEU A 196 2.89 19.32 0.62
CA LEU A 196 1.62 19.93 1.03
C LEU A 196 0.47 19.50 0.13
N LEU A 197 0.68 19.48 -1.19
CA LEU A 197 -0.31 19.02 -2.15
C LEU A 197 -0.71 17.55 -1.89
N ARG A 198 0.24 16.68 -1.57
CA ARG A 198 -0.05 15.28 -1.23
C ARG A 198 -0.87 15.15 0.05
N ILE A 199 -0.61 15.98 1.05
CA ILE A 199 -1.43 16.01 2.27
C ILE A 199 -2.87 16.42 1.92
N GLU A 200 -3.05 17.53 1.18
CA GLU A 200 -4.36 18.00 0.76
C GLU A 200 -5.13 16.93 -0.03
N GLN A 201 -4.50 16.34 -1.03
CA GLN A 201 -5.09 15.25 -1.82
C GLN A 201 -5.44 14.02 -0.97
N SER A 202 -4.64 13.68 0.05
CA SER A 202 -4.97 12.56 0.94
C SER A 202 -6.19 12.85 1.82
N VAL A 203 -6.34 14.11 2.28
CA VAL A 203 -7.55 14.55 3.01
C VAL A 203 -8.78 14.49 2.11
N GLU A 204 -8.67 14.99 0.88
CA GLU A 204 -9.76 14.95 -0.10
C GLU A 204 -10.18 13.50 -0.42
N ARG A 205 -9.21 12.60 -0.63
CA ARG A 205 -9.48 11.19 -0.90
C ARG A 205 -10.12 10.49 0.30
N LEU A 206 -9.72 10.81 1.52
CA LEU A 206 -10.39 10.28 2.72
C LEU A 206 -11.85 10.74 2.77
N GLY A 207 -12.12 12.02 2.53
CA GLY A 207 -13.47 12.55 2.41
C GLY A 207 -14.30 11.89 1.32
N TYR A 208 -13.69 11.60 0.17
CA TYR A 208 -14.33 10.86 -0.93
C TYR A 208 -14.72 9.42 -0.51
N LEU A 209 -13.84 8.70 0.19
CA LEU A 209 -14.14 7.35 0.67
C LEU A 209 -15.29 7.34 1.69
N GLU A 210 -15.35 8.32 2.57
CA GLU A 210 -16.45 8.50 3.52
C GLU A 210 -17.76 8.80 2.78
N TRP A 211 -17.71 9.67 1.77
CA TRP A 211 -18.85 9.97 0.91
C TRP A 211 -19.36 8.72 0.18
N LEU A 212 -18.47 7.88 -0.37
CA LEU A 212 -18.86 6.60 -1.00
C LEU A 212 -19.64 5.70 -0.04
N LEU A 213 -19.26 5.65 1.24
CA LEU A 213 -19.95 4.86 2.27
C LEU A 213 -21.38 5.35 2.50
N VAL A 214 -21.58 6.66 2.59
CA VAL A 214 -22.89 7.28 2.77
C VAL A 214 -23.79 7.00 1.56
N GLN A 215 -23.30 7.28 0.35
CA GLN A 215 -24.07 7.11 -0.87
C GLN A 215 -24.43 5.65 -1.16
N SER A 216 -23.46 4.73 -0.98
CA SER A 216 -23.71 3.29 -1.18
C SER A 216 -24.74 2.72 -0.19
N SER A 217 -24.81 3.27 1.02
CA SER A 217 -25.81 2.88 2.02
C SER A 217 -27.21 3.33 1.62
N SER A 218 -27.35 4.56 1.11
CA SER A 218 -28.62 5.13 0.62
C SER A 218 -29.18 4.32 -0.56
N LEU A 219 -28.32 3.92 -1.51
CA LEU A 219 -28.70 3.07 -2.64
C LEU A 219 -29.19 1.67 -2.21
N THR A 220 -28.67 1.16 -1.10
CA THR A 220 -29.11 -0.14 -0.55
C THR A 220 -30.50 -0.05 0.07
N CYS A 221 -30.84 1.06 0.72
CA CYS A 221 -32.16 1.30 1.31
C CYS A 221 -33.24 1.47 0.22
N ALA A 222 -32.96 2.24 -0.83
CA ALA A 222 -33.90 2.49 -1.93
C ALA A 222 -34.27 1.23 -2.74
N ARG A 223 -33.50 0.16 -2.69
CA ARG A 223 -33.78 -1.12 -3.36
C ARG A 223 -34.62 -2.10 -2.54
N LYS A 224 -34.82 -1.82 -1.25
CA LYS A 224 -35.61 -2.67 -0.33
C LYS A 224 -37.02 -2.15 -0.12
N SER A 225 -37.32 -0.93 -0.58
CA SER A 225 -38.64 -0.32 -0.65
C SER A 225 -39.26 -0.50 -2.05
#